data_79eaa74f96598b5773632649a39617a8
#
_entry.id   79eaa74f96598b5773632649a39617a8
#
_cell.length_a   1.000
_cell.length_b   1.000
_cell.length_c   1.000
_cell.angle_alpha   90.00
_cell.angle_beta   90.00
_cell.angle_gamma   90.00
#
_symmetry.space_group_name_H-M   'P 1'
#
loop_
_entity.id
_entity.type
_entity.pdbx_description
1 polymer ?
#
loop_
_entity_poly.entity_id
_entity_poly.type
_entity_poly.pdbx_seq_one_letter_code
_entity_poly.pdbx_strand_id
1 'polypeptide(L)'
;MHARDTSLRDVPALPAADVSSTRVRARAVDGNAMLTRITSILGPFSIDRFEYVVGPEADALVEIGVRGDAWQVERVAAKINRLIGVRDVVIDPAA
;
A
#
# COMPACT_ATOMS: atom_id res chain seq x y z
N MET A 1 -23.81 16.78 19.19
CA MET A 1 -23.31 16.70 18.89
C MET A 1 -22.44 16.04 18.98
N HIS A 2 -22.29 15.69 19.01
CA HIS A 2 -21.44 14.87 19.28
C HIS A 2 -21.34 13.70 18.47
N ALA A 3 -21.99 13.52 17.41
CA ALA A 3 -21.92 12.39 16.53
C ALA A 3 -20.53 12.18 16.00
N ARG A 4 -19.82 13.26 15.75
CA ARG A 4 -18.50 13.12 15.26
C ARG A 4 -17.57 12.51 16.21
N ASP A 5 -17.63 12.90 17.44
CA ASP A 5 -16.77 12.33 18.42
C ASP A 5 -17.05 10.88 18.62
N THR A 6 -18.30 10.53 18.54
CA THR A 6 -18.68 9.14 18.67
C THR A 6 -18.09 8.32 17.55
N SER A 7 -18.12 8.87 16.35
CA SER A 7 -17.54 8.14 15.22
C SER A 7 -16.08 7.87 15.41
N LEU A 8 -15.34 8.83 15.90
CA LEU A 8 -13.92 8.62 16.10
C LEU A 8 -13.65 7.59 17.17
N ARG A 9 -14.49 7.55 18.18
CA ARG A 9 -14.30 6.56 19.22
C ARG A 9 -14.70 5.19 18.79
N ASP A 10 -15.69 5.12 17.90
CA ASP A 10 -16.18 3.85 17.43
C ASP A 10 -15.29 3.20 16.39
N VAL A 11 -14.38 3.96 15.83
CA VAL A 11 -13.43 3.37 14.88
C VAL A 11 -12.52 2.46 15.67
N PRO A 12 -12.47 1.17 15.32
CA PRO A 12 -11.58 0.27 16.05
C PRO A 12 -10.13 0.66 15.82
N ALA A 13 -9.33 0.44 16.84
CA ALA A 13 -7.91 0.66 16.71
C ALA A 13 -7.38 -0.26 15.62
N LEU A 14 -6.49 0.28 14.80
CA LEU A 14 -5.86 -0.55 13.81
C LEU A 14 -5.00 -1.58 14.51
N PRO A 15 -5.03 -2.81 14.05
CA PRO A 15 -4.16 -3.81 14.64
C PRO A 15 -2.71 -3.41 14.45
N ALA A 16 -1.91 -3.70 15.44
CA ALA A 16 -0.50 -3.36 15.40
C ALA A 16 0.18 -4.02 14.22
N ALA A 17 -0.24 -5.21 13.91
CA ALA A 17 0.26 -5.90 12.74
C ALA A 17 -0.84 -6.83 12.29
N ASP A 18 -1.22 -6.71 11.05
CA ASP A 18 -2.13 -7.67 10.48
C ASP A 18 -1.31 -8.82 9.97
N VAL A 19 -1.23 -9.86 10.77
CA VAL A 19 -0.36 -10.98 10.44
C VAL A 19 -0.87 -11.76 9.25
N SER A 20 -2.09 -11.50 8.83
CA SER A 20 -2.64 -12.22 7.69
C SER A 20 -2.37 -11.52 6.38
N SER A 21 -1.83 -10.31 6.40
CA SER A 21 -1.59 -9.62 5.16
C SER A 21 -0.13 -9.72 4.76
N THR A 22 0.08 -9.79 3.46
CA THR A 22 1.40 -9.81 2.88
C THR A 22 1.69 -8.40 2.37
N ARG A 23 2.94 -7.99 2.45
CA ARG A 23 3.31 -6.65 2.03
C ARG A 23 4.06 -6.67 0.73
N VAL A 24 3.69 -5.74 -0.14
CA VAL A 24 4.43 -5.48 -1.37
C VAL A 24 5.17 -4.18 -1.14
N ARG A 25 6.48 -4.20 -1.31
CA ARG A 25 7.31 -3.03 -1.12
C ARG A 25 8.02 -2.68 -2.41
N ALA A 26 8.20 -1.40 -2.62
CA ALA A 26 8.81 -0.93 -3.85
C ALA A 26 9.44 0.43 -3.65
N ARG A 27 10.29 0.81 -4.59
CA ARG A 27 10.80 2.16 -4.68
C ARG A 27 10.23 2.79 -5.93
N ALA A 28 9.93 4.07 -5.84
CA ALA A 28 9.35 4.78 -6.96
C ALA A 28 9.97 6.18 -7.04
N VAL A 29 10.09 6.68 -8.25
CA VAL A 29 10.47 8.07 -8.44
C VAL A 29 9.24 8.92 -8.22
N ASP A 30 9.28 9.80 -7.24
CA ASP A 30 8.15 10.67 -6.95
C ASP A 30 8.00 11.68 -8.08
N GLY A 31 6.78 11.96 -8.46
CA GLY A 31 6.49 12.87 -9.54
C GLY A 31 5.57 12.23 -10.55
N ASN A 32 5.12 13.00 -11.52
CA ASN A 32 4.23 12.52 -12.58
C ASN A 32 3.01 11.79 -12.04
N ALA A 33 2.47 12.32 -10.93
CA ALA A 33 1.29 11.73 -10.27
C ALA A 33 1.53 10.26 -9.88
N MET A 34 2.74 9.93 -9.47
CA MET A 34 3.07 8.55 -9.13
C MET A 34 2.14 7.97 -8.08
N LEU A 35 1.88 8.73 -7.03
CA LEU A 35 0.97 8.28 -5.98
C LEU A 35 -0.40 7.91 -6.55
N THR A 36 -0.95 8.78 -7.38
CA THR A 36 -2.25 8.53 -7.99
C THR A 36 -2.21 7.32 -8.92
N ARG A 37 -1.13 7.17 -9.67
CA ARG A 37 -1.02 6.04 -10.57
C ARG A 37 -0.95 4.73 -9.82
N ILE A 38 -0.21 4.70 -8.72
CA ILE A 38 -0.14 3.50 -7.90
C ILE A 38 -1.51 3.18 -7.31
N THR A 39 -2.14 4.17 -6.69
CA THR A 39 -3.42 3.91 -6.02
C THR A 39 -4.50 3.51 -7.01
N SER A 40 -4.43 4.01 -8.24
CA SER A 40 -5.42 3.63 -9.26
C SER A 40 -5.39 2.14 -9.57
N ILE A 41 -4.22 1.55 -9.64
CA ILE A 41 -4.14 0.13 -9.96
C ILE A 41 -4.47 -0.75 -8.78
N LEU A 42 -4.53 -0.20 -7.58
CA LEU A 42 -4.87 -0.97 -6.40
C LEU A 42 -6.36 -1.10 -6.17
N GLY A 43 -7.17 -0.32 -6.89
CA GLY A 43 -8.61 -0.29 -6.65
C GLY A 43 -9.30 -1.64 -6.63
N PRO A 44 -8.99 -2.56 -7.55
CA PRO A 44 -9.66 -3.87 -7.56
C PRO A 44 -9.24 -4.81 -6.44
N PHE A 45 -8.22 -4.46 -5.68
CA PHE A 45 -7.65 -5.37 -4.69
C PHE A 45 -8.03 -4.96 -3.29
N SER A 46 -7.99 -5.92 -2.38
CA SER A 46 -8.24 -5.67 -0.97
C SER A 46 -6.96 -5.21 -0.32
N ILE A 47 -6.89 -3.93 -0.03
CA ILE A 47 -5.69 -3.31 0.53
C ILE A 47 -6.01 -2.91 1.96
N ASP A 48 -5.19 -3.32 2.91
CA ASP A 48 -5.41 -2.95 4.31
C ASP A 48 -4.36 -1.99 4.83
N ARG A 49 -3.36 -1.67 4.02
CA ARG A 49 -2.34 -0.72 4.44
C ARG A 49 -1.68 -0.14 3.21
N PHE A 50 -1.45 1.15 3.24
CA PHE A 50 -0.74 1.80 2.16
C PHE A 50 0.11 2.93 2.72
N GLU A 51 1.39 2.90 2.40
CA GLU A 51 2.31 3.97 2.79
C GLU A 51 3.10 4.42 1.58
N TYR A 52 3.25 5.71 1.47
CA TYR A 52 4.00 6.32 0.38
C TYR A 52 4.83 7.44 1.02
N VAL A 53 6.11 7.21 1.17
CA VAL A 53 6.99 8.13 1.90
C VAL A 53 8.05 8.65 0.95
N VAL A 54 8.05 9.96 0.76
CA VAL A 54 8.99 10.60 -0.14
C VAL A 54 10.27 10.92 0.62
N GLY A 55 11.37 10.44 0.11
CA GLY A 55 12.67 10.70 0.68
C GLY A 55 13.30 11.96 0.12
N PRO A 56 14.55 12.22 0.52
CA PRO A 56 15.17 13.51 0.21
C PRO A 56 15.48 13.75 -1.26
N GLU A 57 15.53 12.74 -2.08
CA GLU A 57 15.87 12.93 -3.49
C GLU A 57 14.72 12.54 -4.40
N ALA A 58 13.50 12.83 -3.95
CA ALA A 58 12.30 12.50 -4.71
C ALA A 58 12.21 10.99 -4.98
N ASP A 59 12.76 10.20 -4.10
CA ASP A 59 12.70 8.75 -4.16
C ASP A 59 11.70 8.31 -3.11
N ALA A 60 10.64 7.66 -3.51
CA ALA A 60 9.58 7.28 -2.59
C ALA A 60 9.69 5.81 -2.24
N LEU A 61 9.42 5.52 -0.97
CA LEU A 61 9.28 4.15 -0.51
C LEU A 61 7.81 3.85 -0.41
N VAL A 62 7.40 2.74 -0.99
CA VAL A 62 6.00 2.36 -1.07
C VAL A 62 5.83 1.03 -0.35
N GLU A 63 4.84 0.97 0.52
CA GLU A 63 4.52 -0.27 1.19
C GLU A 63 3.03 -0.49 1.12
N ILE A 64 2.62 -1.67 0.65
CA ILE A 64 1.22 -1.98 0.42
C ILE A 64 0.91 -3.30 1.12
N GLY A 65 -0.02 -3.27 2.05
CA GLY A 65 -0.51 -4.48 2.68
C GLY A 65 -1.67 -5.03 1.88
N VAL A 66 -1.52 -6.24 1.36
CA VAL A 66 -2.51 -6.85 0.50
C VAL A 66 -3.16 -8.01 1.25
N ARG A 67 -4.48 -7.95 1.35
CA ARG A 67 -5.24 -9.08 1.86
C ARG A 67 -5.59 -9.97 0.71
N GLY A 68 -5.46 -11.25 0.92
CA GLY A 68 -5.81 -12.18 -0.12
C GLY A 68 -4.78 -13.26 -0.24
N ASP A 69 -4.95 -14.08 -1.25
CA ASP A 69 -4.05 -15.22 -1.46
C ASP A 69 -2.80 -14.78 -2.22
N ALA A 70 -1.90 -15.72 -2.38
CA ALA A 70 -0.63 -15.44 -3.03
C ALA A 70 -0.83 -14.93 -4.46
N TRP A 71 -1.87 -15.41 -5.13
CA TRP A 71 -2.14 -14.99 -6.51
C TRP A 71 -2.46 -13.50 -6.57
N GLN A 72 -3.28 -13.03 -5.63
CA GLN A 72 -3.61 -11.61 -5.61
C GLN A 72 -2.41 -10.74 -5.27
N VAL A 73 -1.60 -11.20 -4.33
CA VAL A 73 -0.38 -10.47 -3.96
C VAL A 73 0.56 -10.37 -5.15
N GLU A 74 0.72 -11.46 -5.88
CA GLU A 74 1.59 -11.46 -7.05
C GLU A 74 1.07 -10.55 -8.14
N ARG A 75 -0.25 -10.48 -8.31
CA ARG A 75 -0.81 -9.58 -9.30
C ARG A 75 -0.58 -8.13 -8.94
N VAL A 76 -0.72 -7.78 -7.65
CA VAL A 76 -0.42 -6.42 -7.22
C VAL A 76 1.03 -6.09 -7.51
N ALA A 77 1.93 -6.98 -7.12
CA ALA A 77 3.36 -6.76 -7.36
C ALA A 77 3.66 -6.60 -8.84
N ALA A 78 3.06 -7.41 -9.69
CA ALA A 78 3.29 -7.34 -11.12
C ALA A 78 2.77 -6.04 -11.71
N LYS A 79 1.60 -5.60 -11.27
CA LYS A 79 1.03 -4.35 -11.78
C LYS A 79 1.86 -3.14 -11.34
N ILE A 80 2.31 -3.14 -10.11
CA ILE A 80 3.17 -2.08 -9.61
C ILE A 80 4.47 -2.06 -10.39
N ASN A 81 5.04 -3.23 -10.64
CA ASN A 81 6.32 -3.33 -11.32
C ASN A 81 6.27 -2.83 -12.76
N ARG A 82 5.10 -2.77 -13.35
CA ARG A 82 4.94 -2.28 -14.72
C ARG A 82 4.93 -0.77 -14.84
N LEU A 83 4.74 -0.08 -13.72
CA LEU A 83 4.71 1.38 -13.77
C LEU A 83 6.11 1.92 -14.01
N ILE A 84 6.22 2.81 -14.99
CA ILE A 84 7.49 3.46 -15.27
C ILE A 84 7.87 4.29 -14.04
N GLY A 85 9.09 4.12 -13.58
CA GLY A 85 9.58 4.81 -12.40
C GLY A 85 9.50 3.98 -11.13
N VAL A 86 8.91 2.81 -11.19
CA VAL A 86 8.88 1.89 -10.06
C VAL A 86 9.95 0.83 -10.25
N ARG A 87 10.63 0.50 -9.16
CA ARG A 87 11.69 -0.51 -9.19
C ARG A 87 11.74 -1.23 -7.85
N ASP A 88 12.52 -2.29 -7.84
CA ASP A 88 12.83 -3.03 -6.61
C ASP A 88 11.57 -3.51 -5.91
N VAL A 89 10.65 -4.07 -6.68
CA VAL A 89 9.41 -4.60 -6.12
C VAL A 89 9.71 -5.92 -5.43
N VAL A 90 9.33 -6.00 -4.17
CA VAL A 90 9.60 -7.15 -3.33
C VAL A 90 8.32 -7.53 -2.61
N ILE A 91 8.06 -8.82 -2.52
CA ILE A 91 6.95 -9.35 -1.74
C ILE A 91 7.52 -9.84 -0.42
N ASP A 92 6.99 -9.27 0.66
CA ASP A 92 7.39 -9.63 2.02
C ASP A 92 6.26 -10.40 2.64
N PRO A 93 6.44 -11.67 2.96
CA PRO A 93 5.36 -12.41 3.59
C PRO A 93 5.04 -11.84 4.97
N ALA A 94 3.81 -12.03 5.41
CA ALA A 94 3.42 -11.63 6.74
C ALA A 94 4.24 -12.40 7.75
N ALA A 95 4.64 -11.70 8.79
CA ALA A 95 5.49 -12.30 9.80
C ALA A 95 4.73 -13.33 10.64
#